data_5f464ad4852ca04a2648a59d92a4a5b2
#
_entry.id   5f464ad4852ca04a2648a59d92a4a5b2
#
_cell.length_a   1.000
_cell.length_b   1.000
_cell.length_c   1.000
_cell.angle_alpha   90.00
_cell.angle_beta   90.00
_cell.angle_gamma   90.00
#
_symmetry.space_group_name_H-M   'P 1'
#
loop_
_entity.id
_entity.type
_entity.pdbx_description
1 polymer ?
#
loop_
_entity_poly.entity_id
_entity_poly.type
_entity_poly.pdbx_seq_one_letter_code
_entity_poly.pdbx_strand_id
1 'polypeptide(L)'
;WPPTELRTYHHAPRYLVNNMALRNRMAILSETFAHDRFYKRVHAANVFVEEILEYTRLHGEEIQRINREADARTVQRASSTQVIENGVQFEMIPLEETLDLLSYKYIPYINDAGDTEFARSSEIVTIENVLNFNRFEAIKNSSIPNAYVFPAEYSALAAKLRQHGIEVETLVEDETLRGEQFLVAAMEAQRFPLNSHQNNVLRGEFRQAEVDFSEGDYRVSMDNRLANLIFYLLEPESDDGLGFWNFFDGSLVSQLQSGNDAVFPVFKVQP
;
A
#
# COMPACT_ATOMS: atom_id res chain seq x y z
N TRP A 1 17.31 -25.61 -6.51
CA TRP A 1 18.60 -24.99 -6.75
C TRP A 1 19.02 -25.20 -8.19
N PRO A 2 19.57 -24.24 -8.87
CA PRO A 2 19.84 -22.86 -8.47
C PRO A 2 18.58 -21.98 -8.37
N PRO A 3 18.60 -20.82 -7.68
CA PRO A 3 17.50 -19.88 -7.74
C PRO A 3 17.34 -19.32 -9.15
N THR A 4 16.11 -19.23 -9.62
CA THR A 4 15.78 -18.70 -10.96
C THR A 4 15.24 -17.28 -10.90
N GLU A 5 14.90 -16.79 -9.70
CA GLU A 5 14.33 -15.49 -9.46
C GLU A 5 14.77 -14.90 -8.12
N LEU A 6 14.85 -13.59 -8.06
CA LEU A 6 15.00 -12.78 -6.87
C LEU A 6 13.77 -11.87 -6.75
N ARG A 7 13.13 -11.84 -5.58
CA ARG A 7 11.96 -11.03 -5.30
C ARG A 7 12.24 -10.01 -4.22
N THR A 8 11.78 -8.78 -4.44
CA THR A 8 11.79 -7.72 -3.42
C THR A 8 10.62 -7.88 -2.43
N TYR A 9 10.51 -6.94 -1.48
CA TYR A 9 9.39 -6.87 -0.55
C TYR A 9 8.07 -6.54 -1.26
N HIS A 10 6.97 -6.85 -0.60
CA HIS A 10 5.62 -6.48 -1.03
C HIS A 10 5.44 -4.95 -1.03
N HIS A 11 4.65 -4.41 -2.00
CA HIS A 11 4.39 -2.97 -2.18
C HIS A 11 3.51 -2.35 -1.09
N ALA A 12 2.80 -3.14 -0.31
CA ALA A 12 1.76 -2.67 0.61
C ALA A 12 2.26 -1.62 1.61
N PRO A 13 1.46 -0.57 1.89
CA PRO A 13 1.87 0.52 2.78
C PRO A 13 1.92 0.17 4.27
N ARG A 14 1.52 -1.02 4.68
CA ARG A 14 1.81 -1.54 6.03
C ARG A 14 3.32 -1.70 6.28
N TYR A 15 4.13 -1.75 5.22
CA TYR A 15 5.59 -1.72 5.33
C TYR A 15 6.11 -0.28 5.37
N LEU A 16 7.06 -0.02 6.28
CA LEU A 16 7.53 1.33 6.63
C LEU A 16 7.92 2.18 5.41
N VAL A 17 8.75 1.65 4.52
CA VAL A 17 9.27 2.40 3.37
C VAL A 17 8.13 2.81 2.43
N ASN A 18 7.22 1.90 2.15
CA ASN A 18 6.08 2.14 1.27
C ASN A 18 5.08 3.15 1.90
N ASN A 19 4.89 3.09 3.23
CA ASN A 19 4.09 4.08 3.94
C ASN A 19 4.66 5.50 3.80
N MET A 20 5.98 5.63 3.93
CA MET A 20 6.65 6.91 3.75
C MET A 20 6.58 7.41 2.30
N ALA A 21 6.66 6.49 1.31
CA ALA A 21 6.51 6.83 -0.10
C ALA A 21 5.12 7.42 -0.41
N LEU A 22 4.02 6.84 0.13
CA LEU A 22 2.67 7.40 -0.01
C LEU A 22 2.51 8.79 0.64
N ARG A 23 3.43 9.16 1.52
CA ARG A 23 3.50 10.48 2.17
C ARG A 23 4.48 11.43 1.47
N ASN A 24 4.98 11.06 0.29
CA ASN A 24 6.01 11.79 -0.45
C ASN A 24 7.30 11.99 0.37
N ARG A 25 7.69 10.99 1.14
CA ARG A 25 8.90 11.04 1.98
C ARG A 25 9.86 9.93 1.60
N MET A 26 11.13 10.27 1.57
CA MET A 26 12.20 9.30 1.41
C MET A 26 12.30 8.42 2.64
N ALA A 27 12.52 7.13 2.46
CA ALA A 27 12.78 6.18 3.53
C ALA A 27 13.77 5.14 3.09
N ILE A 28 14.57 4.66 4.02
CA ILE A 28 15.57 3.63 3.81
C ILE A 28 15.36 2.55 4.88
N LEU A 29 15.23 1.31 4.43
CA LEU A 29 15.25 0.15 5.30
C LEU A 29 16.65 -0.44 5.31
N SER A 30 17.23 -0.57 6.50
CA SER A 30 18.51 -1.28 6.69
C SER A 30 18.26 -2.62 7.34
N GLU A 31 18.71 -3.69 6.67
CA GLU A 31 18.70 -5.03 7.22
C GLU A 31 20.11 -5.61 7.19
N THR A 32 20.67 -5.88 8.37
CA THR A 32 21.96 -6.54 8.48
C THR A 32 21.80 -8.05 8.36
N PHE A 33 22.80 -8.71 7.74
CA PHE A 33 22.77 -10.16 7.53
C PHE A 33 22.62 -10.94 8.87
N ALA A 34 21.48 -11.61 9.04
CA ALA A 34 21.07 -12.21 10.32
C ALA A 34 22.06 -13.25 10.86
N HIS A 35 22.79 -13.95 10.00
CA HIS A 35 23.74 -15.01 10.35
C HIS A 35 25.16 -14.53 10.63
N ASP A 36 25.43 -13.21 10.50
CA ASP A 36 26.73 -12.68 10.89
C ASP A 36 26.79 -12.44 12.41
N ARG A 37 28.02 -12.33 12.94
CA ARG A 37 28.25 -12.10 14.36
C ARG A 37 27.61 -10.79 14.81
N PHE A 38 26.96 -10.80 15.97
CA PHE A 38 26.19 -9.68 16.49
C PHE A 38 26.95 -8.35 16.49
N TYR A 39 28.20 -8.33 16.96
CA TYR A 39 29.01 -7.11 17.01
C TYR A 39 29.27 -6.50 15.61
N LYS A 40 29.42 -7.33 14.58
CA LYS A 40 29.59 -6.86 13.21
C LYS A 40 28.30 -6.23 12.69
N ARG A 41 27.17 -6.83 13.01
CA ARG A 41 25.85 -6.30 12.67
C ARG A 41 25.61 -4.93 13.31
N VAL A 42 25.94 -4.80 14.61
CA VAL A 42 25.86 -3.52 15.33
C VAL A 42 26.79 -2.48 14.68
N HIS A 43 28.04 -2.85 14.38
CA HIS A 43 28.98 -1.94 13.75
C HIS A 43 28.51 -1.49 12.35
N ALA A 44 28.06 -2.44 11.52
CA ALA A 44 27.52 -2.11 10.18
C ALA A 44 26.31 -1.17 10.25
N ALA A 45 25.37 -1.44 11.17
CA ALA A 45 24.21 -0.59 11.38
C ALA A 45 24.62 0.82 11.86
N ASN A 46 25.60 0.93 12.76
CA ASN A 46 26.07 2.21 13.26
C ASN A 46 26.69 3.05 12.13
N VAL A 47 27.63 2.47 11.38
CA VAL A 47 28.27 3.15 10.23
C VAL A 47 27.21 3.56 9.19
N PHE A 48 26.25 2.70 8.90
CA PHE A 48 25.17 3.02 7.96
C PHE A 48 24.34 4.23 8.42
N VAL A 49 23.99 4.31 9.71
CA VAL A 49 23.27 5.46 10.27
C VAL A 49 24.10 6.73 10.24
N GLU A 50 25.40 6.65 10.60
CA GLU A 50 26.33 7.78 10.57
C GLU A 50 26.45 8.35 9.15
N GLU A 51 26.59 7.50 8.13
CA GLU A 51 26.66 7.92 6.72
C GLU A 51 25.32 8.56 6.24
N ILE A 52 24.18 8.04 6.65
CA ILE A 52 22.88 8.67 6.33
C ILE A 52 22.77 10.05 6.97
N LEU A 53 23.18 10.20 8.23
CA LEU A 53 23.13 11.50 8.93
C LEU A 53 24.08 12.52 8.26
N GLU A 54 25.28 12.10 7.88
CA GLU A 54 26.24 12.97 7.19
C GLU A 54 25.74 13.33 5.79
N TYR A 55 25.21 12.38 5.03
CA TYR A 55 24.60 12.65 3.73
C TYR A 55 23.43 13.66 3.85
N THR A 56 22.56 13.45 4.85
CA THR A 56 21.42 14.35 5.11
C THR A 56 21.90 15.75 5.50
N ARG A 57 22.97 15.85 6.28
CA ARG A 57 23.58 17.14 6.65
C ARG A 57 24.10 17.90 5.43
N LEU A 58 24.71 17.20 4.49
CA LEU A 58 25.27 17.79 3.26
C LEU A 58 24.20 18.13 2.20
N HIS A 59 23.15 17.33 2.11
CA HIS A 59 22.13 17.40 1.05
C HIS A 59 20.73 17.77 1.57
N GLY A 60 20.61 18.27 2.80
CA GLY A 60 19.31 18.54 3.45
C GLY A 60 18.41 19.48 2.66
N GLU A 61 18.96 20.53 2.04
CA GLU A 61 18.17 21.48 1.24
C GLU A 61 17.60 20.81 -0.03
N GLU A 62 18.38 19.96 -0.67
CA GLU A 62 17.93 19.21 -1.86
C GLU A 62 16.86 18.19 -1.49
N ILE A 63 17.04 17.43 -0.40
CA ILE A 63 16.03 16.49 0.12
C ILE A 63 14.72 17.22 0.42
N GLN A 64 14.77 18.39 1.07
CA GLN A 64 13.59 19.19 1.34
C GLN A 64 12.92 19.71 0.07
N ARG A 65 13.71 20.14 -0.93
CA ARG A 65 13.19 20.58 -2.22
C ARG A 65 12.42 19.44 -2.92
N ILE A 66 13.03 18.25 -3.00
CA ILE A 66 12.41 17.09 -3.63
C ILE A 66 11.09 16.72 -2.94
N ASN A 67 11.06 16.71 -1.60
CA ASN A 67 9.87 16.43 -0.82
C ASN A 67 8.75 17.47 -1.08
N ARG A 68 9.09 18.78 -1.09
CA ARG A 68 8.11 19.85 -1.38
C ARG A 68 7.55 19.74 -2.80
N GLU A 69 8.41 19.46 -3.77
CA GLU A 69 7.97 19.26 -5.16
C GLU A 69 7.08 18.03 -5.32
N ALA A 70 7.36 16.94 -4.58
CA ALA A 70 6.49 15.76 -4.57
C ALA A 70 5.12 16.07 -3.94
N ASP A 71 5.08 16.81 -2.82
CA ASP A 71 3.84 17.29 -2.21
C ASP A 71 3.02 18.14 -3.20
N ALA A 72 3.67 19.11 -3.85
CA ALA A 72 3.02 19.99 -4.83
C ALA A 72 2.46 19.22 -6.04
N ARG A 73 3.22 18.26 -6.58
CA ARG A 73 2.74 17.40 -7.68
C ARG A 73 1.54 16.55 -7.25
N THR A 74 1.52 16.04 -6.02
CA THR A 74 0.40 15.26 -5.49
C THR A 74 -0.87 16.11 -5.42
N VAL A 75 -0.79 17.32 -4.86
CA VAL A 75 -1.90 18.28 -4.81
C VAL A 75 -2.38 18.63 -6.21
N GLN A 76 -1.46 19.02 -7.10
CA GLN A 76 -1.81 19.39 -8.48
C GLN A 76 -2.52 18.25 -9.23
N ARG A 77 -2.07 17.01 -9.03
CA ARG A 77 -2.69 15.84 -9.65
C ARG A 77 -4.09 15.59 -9.11
N ALA A 78 -4.28 15.70 -7.79
CA ALA A 78 -5.55 15.47 -7.13
C ALA A 78 -6.58 16.59 -7.40
N SER A 79 -6.14 17.81 -7.70
CA SER A 79 -6.99 18.96 -8.05
C SER A 79 -7.22 19.09 -9.56
N SER A 80 -6.85 18.07 -10.35
CA SER A 80 -7.05 18.10 -11.82
C SER A 80 -8.53 17.99 -12.15
N THR A 81 -8.98 18.79 -13.14
CA THR A 81 -10.32 18.65 -13.72
C THR A 81 -10.44 17.49 -14.72
N GLN A 82 -9.32 16.85 -15.06
CA GLN A 82 -9.30 15.65 -15.88
C GLN A 82 -9.43 14.42 -14.99
N VAL A 83 -10.16 13.42 -15.45
CA VAL A 83 -10.21 12.12 -14.78
C VAL A 83 -8.82 11.50 -14.83
N ILE A 84 -8.24 11.33 -13.66
CA ILE A 84 -6.94 10.66 -13.48
C ILE A 84 -7.19 9.37 -12.72
N GLU A 85 -6.63 8.28 -13.21
CA GLU A 85 -6.68 6.98 -12.54
C GLU A 85 -5.41 6.71 -11.74
N ASN A 86 -5.56 5.94 -10.68
CA ASN A 86 -4.46 5.43 -9.87
C ASN A 86 -4.66 3.95 -9.54
N GLY A 87 -3.54 3.22 -9.34
CA GLY A 87 -3.60 1.81 -8.99
C GLY A 87 -4.19 1.58 -7.60
N VAL A 88 -5.02 0.55 -7.49
CA VAL A 88 -5.60 0.05 -6.21
C VAL A 88 -5.18 -1.38 -5.92
N GLN A 89 -4.83 -2.16 -6.94
CA GLN A 89 -4.26 -3.50 -6.81
C GLN A 89 -3.03 -3.62 -7.70
N PHE A 90 -2.04 -4.37 -7.23
CA PHE A 90 -0.75 -4.45 -7.90
C PHE A 90 -0.24 -5.89 -7.94
N GLU A 91 0.55 -6.19 -8.96
CA GLU A 91 1.34 -7.42 -9.04
C GLU A 91 2.83 -7.12 -9.19
N MET A 92 3.64 -8.02 -8.66
CA MET A 92 5.10 -7.94 -8.76
C MET A 92 5.54 -8.54 -10.10
N ILE A 93 6.26 -7.76 -10.90
CA ILE A 93 6.76 -8.16 -12.20
C ILE A 93 8.29 -8.07 -12.26
N PRO A 94 8.95 -8.87 -13.11
CA PRO A 94 10.39 -8.77 -13.29
C PRO A 94 10.76 -7.50 -14.06
N LEU A 95 11.96 -7.01 -13.79
CA LEU A 95 12.62 -6.04 -14.66
C LEU A 95 13.02 -6.72 -15.98
N GLU A 96 13.23 -5.92 -17.03
CA GLU A 96 13.72 -6.43 -18.31
C GLU A 96 15.14 -7.00 -18.18
N GLU A 97 15.96 -6.39 -17.30
CA GLU A 97 17.33 -6.82 -17.04
C GLU A 97 17.36 -7.91 -15.96
N THR A 98 18.03 -9.00 -16.27
CA THR A 98 18.31 -10.08 -15.32
C THR A 98 19.53 -9.73 -14.46
N LEU A 99 19.74 -10.49 -13.39
CA LEU A 99 20.88 -10.34 -12.48
C LEU A 99 21.77 -11.58 -12.52
N ASP A 100 23.08 -11.35 -12.40
CA ASP A 100 24.03 -12.41 -12.11
C ASP A 100 24.30 -12.42 -10.60
N LEU A 101 23.98 -13.53 -9.94
CA LEU A 101 24.13 -13.68 -8.50
C LEU A 101 25.37 -14.52 -8.16
N LEU A 102 26.22 -13.97 -7.30
CA LEU A 102 27.24 -14.77 -6.63
C LEU A 102 26.61 -15.57 -5.48
N SER A 103 26.79 -16.87 -5.51
CA SER A 103 26.26 -17.77 -4.48
C SER A 103 27.23 -18.92 -4.19
N TYR A 104 26.99 -19.62 -3.10
CA TYR A 104 27.65 -20.90 -2.89
C TYR A 104 26.95 -21.98 -3.72
N LYS A 105 27.72 -22.92 -4.22
CA LYS A 105 27.17 -24.12 -4.84
C LYS A 105 26.50 -25.00 -3.78
N TYR A 106 25.31 -25.45 -4.05
CA TYR A 106 24.57 -26.38 -3.21
C TYR A 106 24.55 -27.77 -3.87
N ILE A 107 24.87 -28.78 -3.08
CA ILE A 107 24.96 -30.17 -3.53
C ILE A 107 23.74 -30.90 -2.96
N PRO A 108 22.92 -31.54 -3.82
CA PRO A 108 21.77 -32.30 -3.35
C PRO A 108 22.24 -33.58 -2.63
N TYR A 109 21.55 -33.94 -1.56
CA TYR A 109 21.71 -35.20 -0.84
C TYR A 109 20.34 -35.72 -0.39
N ILE A 110 20.25 -37.01 -0.09
CA ILE A 110 19.02 -37.60 0.45
C ILE A 110 19.18 -37.65 1.98
N ASN A 111 18.23 -37.09 2.71
CA ASN A 111 18.19 -37.15 4.17
C ASN A 111 17.65 -38.49 4.68
N ASP A 112 17.67 -38.70 5.99
CA ASP A 112 17.23 -39.97 6.62
C ASP A 112 15.74 -40.27 6.42
N ALA A 113 14.92 -39.26 6.09
CA ALA A 113 13.49 -39.38 5.77
C ALA A 113 13.23 -39.73 4.29
N GLY A 114 14.27 -39.75 3.45
CA GLY A 114 14.18 -40.01 2.03
C GLY A 114 13.91 -38.78 1.18
N ASP A 115 13.94 -37.56 1.79
CA ASP A 115 13.72 -36.31 1.07
C ASP A 115 15.03 -35.77 0.49
N THR A 116 14.92 -35.08 -0.66
CA THR A 116 16.06 -34.37 -1.24
C THR A 116 16.28 -33.04 -0.54
N GLU A 117 17.43 -32.88 0.10
CA GLU A 117 17.92 -31.65 0.68
C GLU A 117 19.18 -31.13 -0.03
N PHE A 118 19.62 -29.90 0.30
CA PHE A 118 20.78 -29.27 -0.32
C PHE A 118 21.78 -28.82 0.73
N ALA A 119 22.99 -29.35 0.63
CA ALA A 119 24.12 -28.92 1.47
C ALA A 119 24.94 -27.82 0.76
N ARG A 120 25.25 -26.74 1.49
CA ARG A 120 26.13 -25.69 0.99
C ARG A 120 27.58 -26.16 0.92
N SER A 121 28.21 -26.04 -0.25
CA SER A 121 29.65 -26.26 -0.41
C SER A 121 30.45 -24.96 -0.13
N SER A 122 31.78 -25.04 -0.19
CA SER A 122 32.66 -23.86 -0.14
C SER A 122 32.93 -23.24 -1.53
N GLU A 123 32.45 -23.87 -2.59
CA GLU A 123 32.62 -23.39 -3.97
C GLU A 123 31.67 -22.20 -4.24
N ILE A 124 32.23 -21.08 -4.71
CA ILE A 124 31.46 -19.91 -5.13
C ILE A 124 31.19 -20.03 -6.63
N VAL A 125 29.96 -19.86 -7.02
CA VAL A 125 29.46 -19.92 -8.39
C VAL A 125 28.71 -18.66 -8.75
N THR A 126 28.72 -18.29 -10.03
CA THR A 126 27.84 -17.28 -10.58
C THR A 126 26.60 -17.97 -11.12
N ILE A 127 25.42 -17.55 -10.68
CA ILE A 127 24.13 -17.97 -11.23
C ILE A 127 23.69 -16.86 -12.17
N GLU A 128 23.73 -17.15 -13.45
CA GLU A 128 23.46 -16.16 -14.51
C GLU A 128 21.96 -16.05 -14.82
N ASN A 129 21.55 -14.90 -15.32
CA ASN A 129 20.21 -14.65 -15.85
C ASN A 129 19.06 -14.88 -14.83
N VAL A 130 19.29 -14.56 -13.56
CA VAL A 130 18.25 -14.62 -12.52
C VAL A 130 17.23 -13.50 -12.72
N LEU A 131 15.94 -13.83 -12.79
CA LEU A 131 14.88 -12.85 -12.93
C LEU A 131 14.82 -11.93 -11.71
N ASN A 132 14.77 -10.61 -11.95
CA ASN A 132 14.75 -9.59 -10.90
C ASN A 132 13.33 -9.03 -10.74
N PHE A 133 12.53 -9.61 -9.83
CA PHE A 133 11.19 -9.12 -9.50
C PHE A 133 11.29 -7.94 -8.52
N ASN A 134 11.49 -6.75 -9.05
CA ASN A 134 11.69 -5.53 -8.26
C ASN A 134 10.84 -4.35 -8.76
N ARG A 135 9.73 -4.62 -9.44
CA ARG A 135 8.77 -3.64 -9.91
C ARG A 135 7.36 -4.11 -9.62
N PHE A 136 6.46 -3.16 -9.37
CA PHE A 136 5.03 -3.43 -9.24
C PHE A 136 4.28 -2.67 -10.31
N GLU A 137 3.33 -3.34 -10.96
CA GLU A 137 2.41 -2.72 -11.89
C GLU A 137 0.97 -2.84 -11.39
N ALA A 138 0.18 -1.80 -11.64
CA ALA A 138 -1.22 -1.82 -11.28
C ALA A 138 -1.98 -2.78 -12.21
N ILE A 139 -2.68 -3.74 -11.62
CA ILE A 139 -3.60 -4.64 -12.32
C ILE A 139 -5.04 -4.19 -12.22
N LYS A 140 -5.33 -3.24 -11.33
CA LYS A 140 -6.62 -2.56 -11.22
C LYS A 140 -6.41 -1.10 -10.85
N ASN A 141 -7.13 -0.23 -11.55
CA ASN A 141 -7.12 1.22 -11.33
C ASN A 141 -8.49 1.70 -10.86
N SER A 142 -8.50 2.89 -10.26
CA SER A 142 -9.71 3.63 -9.89
C SER A 142 -9.50 5.12 -10.11
N SER A 143 -10.58 5.86 -10.41
CA SER A 143 -10.55 7.31 -10.60
C SER A 143 -10.26 8.04 -9.29
N ILE A 144 -9.42 9.07 -9.35
CA ILE A 144 -9.16 9.95 -8.20
C ILE A 144 -10.33 10.96 -8.10
N PRO A 145 -11.08 11.00 -6.96
CA PRO A 145 -12.16 11.97 -6.77
C PRO A 145 -11.64 13.33 -6.31
N ASN A 146 -12.55 14.33 -6.21
CA ASN A 146 -12.24 15.60 -5.54
C ASN A 146 -12.27 15.50 -4.01
N ALA A 147 -13.13 14.63 -3.49
CA ALA A 147 -13.26 14.36 -2.06
C ALA A 147 -13.88 12.97 -1.84
N TYR A 148 -13.72 12.46 -0.65
CA TYR A 148 -14.49 11.35 -0.11
C TYR A 148 -15.43 11.86 0.98
N VAL A 149 -16.66 11.34 0.99
CA VAL A 149 -17.69 11.68 2.01
C VAL A 149 -18.25 10.39 2.59
N PHE A 150 -18.45 10.35 3.91
CA PHE A 150 -19.00 9.19 4.58
C PHE A 150 -19.80 9.58 5.84
N PRO A 151 -20.80 8.76 6.26
CA PRO A 151 -21.70 9.08 7.35
C PRO A 151 -21.01 9.24 8.72
N ALA A 152 -21.59 10.05 9.58
CA ALA A 152 -21.12 10.34 10.95
C ALA A 152 -20.96 9.08 11.84
N GLU A 153 -21.72 8.03 11.57
CA GLU A 153 -21.61 6.74 12.27
C GLU A 153 -20.24 6.08 12.13
N TYR A 154 -19.49 6.41 11.07
CA TYR A 154 -18.12 5.94 10.85
C TYR A 154 -17.07 6.82 11.56
N SER A 155 -17.36 7.28 12.77
CA SER A 155 -16.43 8.10 13.58
C SER A 155 -15.08 7.41 13.85
N ALA A 156 -15.07 6.08 13.95
CA ALA A 156 -13.82 5.29 14.06
C ALA A 156 -12.94 5.40 12.80
N LEU A 157 -13.54 5.47 11.61
CA LEU A 157 -12.85 5.74 10.36
C LEU A 157 -12.24 7.15 10.38
N ALA A 158 -13.04 8.16 10.73
CA ALA A 158 -12.56 9.54 10.85
C ALA A 158 -11.39 9.65 11.85
N ALA A 159 -11.48 8.99 13.00
CA ALA A 159 -10.39 8.94 13.98
C ALA A 159 -9.14 8.25 13.41
N LYS A 160 -9.27 7.16 12.65
CA LYS A 160 -8.16 6.47 12.01
C LYS A 160 -7.47 7.35 10.97
N LEU A 161 -8.21 8.05 10.13
CA LEU A 161 -7.66 9.00 9.15
C LEU A 161 -6.89 10.14 9.84
N ARG A 162 -7.46 10.70 10.91
CA ARG A 162 -6.77 11.74 11.72
C ARG A 162 -5.47 11.22 12.36
N GLN A 163 -5.42 9.96 12.80
CA GLN A 163 -4.18 9.31 13.28
C GLN A 163 -3.10 9.24 12.20
N HIS A 164 -3.48 9.14 10.93
CA HIS A 164 -2.57 9.21 9.79
C HIS A 164 -2.15 10.65 9.45
N GLY A 165 -2.67 11.67 10.16
CA GLY A 165 -2.42 13.09 9.89
C GLY A 165 -3.23 13.64 8.72
N ILE A 166 -4.31 12.94 8.35
CA ILE A 166 -5.28 13.38 7.33
C ILE A 166 -6.31 14.29 8.00
N GLU A 167 -6.57 15.45 7.40
CA GLU A 167 -7.63 16.34 7.82
C GLU A 167 -8.98 15.75 7.44
N VAL A 168 -9.89 15.69 8.40
CA VAL A 168 -11.26 15.20 8.21
C VAL A 168 -12.20 16.28 8.70
N GLU A 169 -12.87 16.92 7.78
CA GLU A 169 -13.89 17.94 7.99
C GLU A 169 -15.21 17.31 8.42
N THR A 170 -16.05 18.08 9.07
CA THR A 170 -17.44 17.72 9.38
C THR A 170 -18.34 18.66 8.61
N LEU A 171 -19.35 18.11 7.92
CA LEU A 171 -20.32 18.91 7.19
C LEU A 171 -21.10 19.80 8.17
N VAL A 172 -21.26 21.06 7.81
CA VAL A 172 -21.94 22.08 8.64
C VAL A 172 -23.41 22.27 8.28
N GLU A 173 -23.85 21.64 7.22
CA GLU A 173 -25.22 21.64 6.72
C GLU A 173 -25.47 20.39 5.86
N ASP A 174 -26.73 20.10 5.57
CA ASP A 174 -27.12 19.02 4.68
C ASP A 174 -26.70 19.34 3.23
N GLU A 175 -26.12 18.36 2.54
CA GLU A 175 -25.66 18.51 1.15
C GLU A 175 -26.12 17.32 0.29
N THR A 176 -26.61 17.59 -0.92
CA THR A 176 -26.82 16.57 -1.95
C THR A 176 -25.60 16.55 -2.88
N LEU A 177 -24.88 15.45 -2.94
CA LEU A 177 -23.64 15.31 -3.70
C LEU A 177 -23.79 14.35 -4.87
N ARG A 178 -23.17 14.71 -6.00
CA ARG A 178 -23.06 13.85 -7.19
C ARG A 178 -21.69 13.21 -7.27
N GLY A 179 -21.65 11.95 -7.69
CA GLY A 179 -20.41 11.23 -7.81
C GLY A 179 -20.60 9.75 -7.98
N GLU A 180 -19.71 8.95 -7.38
CA GLU A 180 -19.70 7.50 -7.53
C GLU A 180 -19.87 6.80 -6.19
N GLN A 181 -20.78 5.83 -6.18
CA GLN A 181 -21.02 4.91 -5.09
C GLN A 181 -20.57 3.51 -5.49
N PHE A 182 -19.81 2.83 -4.62
CA PHE A 182 -19.36 1.48 -4.89
C PHE A 182 -20.38 0.46 -4.39
N LEU A 183 -20.87 -0.39 -5.29
CA LEU A 183 -21.75 -1.50 -4.98
C LEU A 183 -20.95 -2.76 -4.79
N VAL A 184 -20.98 -3.32 -3.60
CA VAL A 184 -20.23 -4.53 -3.22
C VAL A 184 -21.04 -5.75 -3.63
N ALA A 185 -20.54 -6.47 -4.63
CA ALA A 185 -21.15 -7.72 -5.11
C ALA A 185 -20.71 -8.94 -4.27
N ALA A 186 -19.46 -8.90 -3.74
CA ALA A 186 -18.92 -9.97 -2.92
C ALA A 186 -17.86 -9.44 -1.93
N MET A 187 -17.77 -10.15 -0.79
CA MET A 187 -16.72 -10.01 0.20
C MET A 187 -16.09 -11.37 0.42
N GLU A 188 -14.81 -11.50 0.05
CA GLU A 188 -14.08 -12.76 0.03
C GLU A 188 -13.00 -12.75 1.10
N ALA A 189 -12.97 -13.76 1.96
CA ALA A 189 -11.90 -13.92 2.92
C ALA A 189 -10.55 -14.15 2.21
N GLN A 190 -9.51 -13.43 2.61
CA GLN A 190 -8.15 -13.65 2.13
C GLN A 190 -7.72 -15.10 2.44
N ARG A 191 -7.09 -15.76 1.46
CA ARG A 191 -6.69 -17.19 1.57
C ARG A 191 -5.80 -17.47 2.78
N PHE A 192 -4.90 -16.55 3.10
CA PHE A 192 -3.98 -16.66 4.23
C PHE A 192 -4.11 -15.43 5.13
N PRO A 193 -4.38 -15.62 6.44
CA PRO A 193 -4.40 -14.52 7.39
C PRO A 193 -3.07 -13.79 7.44
N LEU A 194 -3.11 -12.45 7.56
CA LEU A 194 -1.92 -11.63 7.77
C LEU A 194 -1.70 -11.39 9.27
N ASN A 195 -0.59 -11.86 9.82
CA ASN A 195 -0.28 -11.74 11.25
C ASN A 195 -1.45 -12.18 12.15
N SER A 196 -2.10 -13.31 11.82
CA SER A 196 -3.28 -13.85 12.49
C SER A 196 -4.56 -13.01 12.36
N HIS A 197 -4.58 -11.98 11.51
CA HIS A 197 -5.76 -11.19 11.17
C HIS A 197 -6.36 -11.68 9.85
N GLN A 198 -7.66 -12.00 9.85
CA GLN A 198 -8.39 -12.43 8.66
C GLN A 198 -8.88 -11.19 7.92
N ASN A 199 -8.22 -10.89 6.81
CA ASN A 199 -8.59 -9.78 5.93
C ASN A 199 -9.65 -10.22 4.91
N ASN A 200 -10.42 -9.25 4.40
CA ASN A 200 -11.40 -9.46 3.35
C ASN A 200 -11.07 -8.65 2.09
N VAL A 201 -11.35 -9.23 0.94
CA VAL A 201 -11.24 -8.58 -0.36
C VAL A 201 -12.65 -8.25 -0.84
N LEU A 202 -12.89 -6.99 -1.11
CA LEU A 202 -14.16 -6.54 -1.68
C LEU A 202 -14.12 -6.68 -3.21
N ARG A 203 -15.27 -7.04 -3.80
CA ARG A 203 -15.48 -7.08 -5.24
C ARG A 203 -16.75 -6.34 -5.56
N GLY A 204 -16.74 -5.51 -6.61
CA GLY A 204 -17.91 -4.74 -6.98
C GLY A 204 -17.65 -3.79 -8.13
N GLU A 205 -18.51 -2.81 -8.28
CA GLU A 205 -18.43 -1.80 -9.32
C GLU A 205 -18.88 -0.43 -8.81
N PHE A 206 -18.30 0.62 -9.37
CA PHE A 206 -18.77 1.99 -9.15
C PHE A 206 -19.97 2.29 -10.03
N ARG A 207 -20.96 3.00 -9.45
CA ARG A 207 -22.11 3.55 -10.17
C ARG A 207 -22.26 5.02 -9.87
N GLN A 208 -22.64 5.79 -10.89
CA GLN A 208 -23.02 7.19 -10.72
C GLN A 208 -24.26 7.28 -9.81
N ALA A 209 -24.17 8.16 -8.82
CA ALA A 209 -25.24 8.37 -7.85
C ALA A 209 -25.31 9.84 -7.43
N GLU A 210 -26.50 10.21 -6.96
CA GLU A 210 -26.74 11.44 -6.22
C GLU A 210 -27.16 11.03 -4.81
N VAL A 211 -26.43 11.46 -3.78
CA VAL A 211 -26.59 11.00 -2.39
C VAL A 211 -26.71 12.19 -1.47
N ASP A 212 -27.67 12.13 -0.57
CA ASP A 212 -27.89 13.13 0.48
C ASP A 212 -27.00 12.79 1.69
N PHE A 213 -26.23 13.77 2.14
CA PHE A 213 -25.43 13.73 3.36
C PHE A 213 -25.94 14.79 4.34
N SER A 214 -25.92 14.46 5.62
CA SER A 214 -26.44 15.32 6.68
C SER A 214 -25.34 16.16 7.35
N GLU A 215 -25.75 17.25 7.99
CA GLU A 215 -24.90 17.93 8.95
C GLU A 215 -24.31 16.91 9.95
N GLY A 216 -23.00 16.99 10.17
CA GLY A 216 -22.27 16.05 11.03
C GLY A 216 -21.55 14.91 10.28
N ASP A 217 -21.88 14.64 9.02
CA ASP A 217 -21.16 13.68 8.18
C ASP A 217 -19.72 14.18 7.88
N TYR A 218 -18.86 13.28 7.45
CA TYR A 218 -17.45 13.56 7.29
C TYR A 218 -17.07 13.74 5.82
N ARG A 219 -16.21 14.73 5.57
CA ARG A 219 -15.58 14.98 4.25
C ARG A 219 -14.06 14.95 4.37
N VAL A 220 -13.41 14.33 3.40
CA VAL A 220 -11.96 14.29 3.23
C VAL A 220 -11.60 14.83 1.85
N SER A 221 -11.02 16.03 1.81
CA SER A 221 -10.59 16.66 0.56
C SER A 221 -9.35 15.96 -0.02
N MET A 222 -9.35 15.81 -1.34
CA MET A 222 -8.19 15.34 -2.08
C MET A 222 -7.22 16.48 -2.43
N ASP A 223 -7.59 17.75 -2.23
CA ASP A 223 -6.64 18.89 -2.25
C ASP A 223 -5.73 18.81 -1.02
N ASN A 224 -4.89 17.80 -0.99
CA ASN A 224 -4.07 17.43 0.17
C ASN A 224 -2.76 16.79 -0.27
N ARG A 225 -1.65 17.16 0.39
CA ARG A 225 -0.34 16.51 0.15
C ARG A 225 -0.34 14.99 0.43
N LEU A 226 -1.30 14.50 1.20
CA LEU A 226 -1.50 13.09 1.51
C LEU A 226 -2.54 12.42 0.59
N ALA A 227 -2.91 13.03 -0.54
CA ALA A 227 -3.93 12.51 -1.45
C ALA A 227 -3.66 11.06 -1.90
N ASN A 228 -2.40 10.68 -2.14
CA ASN A 228 -2.05 9.31 -2.46
C ASN A 228 -2.40 8.33 -1.33
N LEU A 229 -2.14 8.73 -0.08
CA LEU A 229 -2.49 7.92 1.09
C LEU A 229 -4.00 7.87 1.32
N ILE A 230 -4.70 9.02 1.20
CA ILE A 230 -6.15 9.11 1.32
C ILE A 230 -6.82 8.17 0.32
N PHE A 231 -6.43 8.27 -0.95
CA PHE A 231 -6.92 7.42 -2.03
C PHE A 231 -6.74 5.93 -1.68
N TYR A 232 -5.51 5.53 -1.35
CA TYR A 232 -5.20 4.12 -1.08
C TYR A 232 -5.93 3.56 0.14
N LEU A 233 -6.16 4.37 1.18
CA LEU A 233 -6.90 3.96 2.37
C LEU A 233 -8.40 3.82 2.13
N LEU A 234 -8.99 4.68 1.28
CA LEU A 234 -10.45 4.80 1.16
C LEU A 234 -11.03 4.08 -0.06
N GLU A 235 -10.20 3.68 -1.04
CA GLU A 235 -10.68 2.90 -2.18
C GLU A 235 -11.14 1.50 -1.72
N PRO A 236 -12.36 1.07 -2.10
CA PRO A 236 -12.96 -0.17 -1.59
C PRO A 236 -12.17 -1.42 -1.97
N GLU A 237 -11.55 -1.44 -3.14
CA GLU A 237 -10.80 -2.59 -3.67
C GLU A 237 -9.28 -2.43 -3.54
N SER A 238 -8.82 -1.46 -2.73
CA SER A 238 -7.40 -1.33 -2.40
C SER A 238 -6.90 -2.56 -1.67
N ASP A 239 -5.78 -3.11 -2.13
CA ASP A 239 -5.22 -4.38 -1.63
C ASP A 239 -4.54 -4.29 -0.25
N ASP A 240 -4.51 -3.09 0.35
CA ASP A 240 -4.07 -2.83 1.74
C ASP A 240 -4.81 -1.62 2.35
N GLY A 241 -5.98 -1.25 1.82
CA GLY A 241 -6.83 -0.16 2.30
C GLY A 241 -7.69 -0.54 3.51
N LEU A 242 -8.50 0.41 3.99
CA LEU A 242 -9.34 0.20 5.16
C LEU A 242 -10.48 -0.80 4.91
N GLY A 243 -10.95 -0.95 3.65
CA GLY A 243 -11.85 -2.03 3.25
C GLY A 243 -11.22 -3.40 3.49
N PHE A 244 -9.98 -3.60 3.02
CA PHE A 244 -9.21 -4.82 3.23
C PHE A 244 -8.95 -5.13 4.72
N TRP A 245 -8.82 -4.09 5.56
CA TRP A 245 -8.60 -4.20 7.01
C TRP A 245 -9.89 -4.22 7.84
N ASN A 246 -11.03 -4.60 7.23
CA ASN A 246 -12.31 -4.91 7.89
C ASN A 246 -13.02 -3.72 8.58
N PHE A 247 -12.69 -2.47 8.24
CA PHE A 247 -13.31 -1.29 8.86
C PHE A 247 -14.81 -1.17 8.55
N PHE A 248 -15.30 -1.84 7.51
CA PHE A 248 -16.67 -1.73 7.01
C PHE A 248 -17.46 -3.03 7.09
N ASP A 249 -16.86 -4.12 7.58
CA ASP A 249 -17.44 -5.46 7.55
C ASP A 249 -18.81 -5.53 8.24
N GLY A 250 -18.96 -4.88 9.40
CA GLY A 250 -20.21 -4.94 10.15
C GLY A 250 -21.43 -4.46 9.34
N SER A 251 -21.27 -3.36 8.60
CA SER A 251 -22.30 -2.82 7.72
C SER A 251 -22.50 -3.69 6.48
N LEU A 252 -21.39 -4.04 5.79
CA LEU A 252 -21.43 -4.79 4.53
C LEU A 252 -22.00 -6.19 4.70
N VAL A 253 -21.61 -6.93 5.75
CA VAL A 253 -22.16 -8.27 6.04
C VAL A 253 -23.65 -8.21 6.26
N SER A 254 -24.14 -7.23 7.04
CA SER A 254 -25.56 -7.07 7.31
C SER A 254 -26.36 -6.83 6.03
N GLN A 255 -25.85 -5.98 5.13
CA GLN A 255 -26.51 -5.68 3.85
C GLN A 255 -26.50 -6.90 2.92
N LEU A 256 -25.37 -7.59 2.74
CA LEU A 256 -25.28 -8.79 1.91
C LEU A 256 -26.18 -9.93 2.39
N GLN A 257 -26.33 -10.11 3.71
CA GLN A 257 -27.21 -11.11 4.29
C GLN A 257 -28.71 -10.81 4.09
N SER A 258 -29.08 -9.54 3.94
CA SER A 258 -30.45 -9.12 3.65
C SER A 258 -30.87 -9.36 2.19
N GLY A 259 -29.96 -9.79 1.33
CA GLY A 259 -30.21 -10.03 -0.09
C GLY A 259 -30.27 -8.75 -0.94
N ASN A 260 -29.88 -7.62 -0.37
CA ASN A 260 -29.75 -6.35 -1.09
C ASN A 260 -28.30 -6.17 -1.62
N ASP A 261 -28.13 -5.33 -2.63
CA ASP A 261 -26.82 -4.84 -3.01
C ASP A 261 -26.22 -4.12 -1.81
N ALA A 262 -25.04 -4.55 -1.37
CA ALA A 262 -24.34 -3.88 -0.29
C ALA A 262 -23.64 -2.63 -0.82
N VAL A 263 -23.84 -1.52 -0.12
CA VAL A 263 -23.27 -0.23 -0.50
C VAL A 263 -22.05 0.06 0.38
N PHE A 264 -20.90 0.29 -0.27
CA PHE A 264 -19.72 0.75 0.45
C PHE A 264 -19.96 2.17 0.98
N PRO A 265 -19.68 2.43 2.27
CA PRO A 265 -20.16 3.67 2.90
C PRO A 265 -19.38 4.93 2.53
N VAL A 266 -18.25 4.78 1.85
CA VAL A 266 -17.44 5.93 1.40
C VAL A 266 -17.83 6.30 -0.03
N PHE A 267 -18.35 7.50 -0.19
CA PHE A 267 -18.78 8.07 -1.46
C PHE A 267 -17.68 8.90 -2.10
N LYS A 268 -17.53 8.81 -3.42
CA LYS A 268 -16.57 9.58 -4.22
C LYS A 268 -17.24 10.77 -4.86
N VAL A 269 -16.86 11.98 -4.46
CA VAL A 269 -17.33 13.22 -5.09
C VAL A 269 -16.50 13.45 -6.35
N GLN A 270 -17.16 13.38 -7.51
CA GLN A 270 -16.50 13.58 -8.80
C GLN A 270 -16.29 15.09 -9.11
N PRO A 271 -15.30 15.42 -9.98
CA PRO A 271 -15.06 16.77 -10.47
C PRO A 271 -16.26 17.39 -11.17
#